data_924aa5fca059f34a064291ea02143904
#
_entry.id   924aa5fca059f34a064291ea02143904
#
_cell.length_a   1.000
_cell.length_b   1.000
_cell.length_c   1.000
_cell.angle_alpha   90.00
_cell.angle_beta   90.00
_cell.angle_gamma   90.00
#
_symmetry.space_group_name_H-M   'P 1'
#
loop_
_entity.id
_entity.type
_entity.pdbx_description
1 polymer ?
#
loop_
_entity_poly.entity_id
_entity_poly.type
_entity_poly.pdbx_seq_one_letter_code
_entity_poly.pdbx_strand_id
1 'polypeptide(L)'
;MIDTIKTVLENTQNRTPMVHSITNNVTINDCANIILAAGGTAIMAQDEREVEEITSHAQALVINMGAVRAQEAMLRAAKIAKRNGRPVVLDPVAAGASTLRREMCSRLLSENLVSVIRGNASEVRALAAGAEQETGVEASALDSVTEDNLQESAAWLRSFSRRTGAVVMLTGAMDVITDGTRTAVVRGGSAYLRRITGAGCMLTSLTGVYCGANPDILLEAAVTASEVMKHCGETAEARVRKEMEGTASFRTRLIDAVSLLNADEMTPNLCLQIL
;
A
#
# COMPACT_ATOMS: atom_id res chain seq x y z
N MET A 1 -4.68 -4.20 -18.41
CA MET A 1 -4.82 -3.83 -16.97
C MET A 1 -6.10 -4.38 -16.36
N ILE A 2 -7.31 -4.17 -16.93
CA ILE A 2 -8.57 -4.65 -16.34
C ILE A 2 -8.57 -6.18 -16.18
N ASP A 3 -8.25 -6.93 -17.24
CA ASP A 3 -8.15 -8.39 -17.18
C ASP A 3 -7.09 -8.86 -16.16
N THR A 4 -6.03 -8.06 -16.00
CA THR A 4 -4.97 -8.37 -15.05
C THR A 4 -5.42 -8.20 -13.60
N ILE A 5 -6.32 -7.24 -13.30
CA ILE A 5 -6.91 -7.09 -11.96
C ILE A 5 -7.66 -8.38 -11.56
N LYS A 6 -8.47 -8.93 -12.47
CA LYS A 6 -9.14 -10.22 -12.23
C LYS A 6 -8.12 -11.34 -11.95
N THR A 7 -7.08 -11.43 -12.77
CA THR A 7 -5.98 -12.39 -12.58
C THR A 7 -5.30 -12.23 -11.21
N VAL A 8 -5.07 -10.98 -10.76
CA VAL A 8 -4.48 -10.70 -9.43
C VAL A 8 -5.37 -11.25 -8.32
N LEU A 9 -6.68 -11.02 -8.40
CA LEU A 9 -7.63 -11.50 -7.40
C LEU A 9 -7.73 -13.04 -7.40
N GLU A 10 -7.84 -13.66 -8.56
CA GLU A 10 -7.87 -15.13 -8.72
C GLU A 10 -6.58 -15.79 -8.18
N ASN A 11 -5.42 -15.24 -8.53
CA ASN A 11 -4.14 -15.74 -8.01
C ASN A 11 -4.08 -15.64 -6.49
N THR A 12 -4.63 -14.56 -5.90
CA THR A 12 -4.64 -14.36 -4.45
C THR A 12 -5.48 -15.43 -3.76
N GLN A 13 -6.68 -15.70 -4.26
CA GLN A 13 -7.55 -16.76 -3.73
C GLN A 13 -6.92 -18.15 -3.85
N ASN A 14 -6.27 -18.44 -4.98
CA ASN A 14 -5.65 -19.74 -5.25
C ASN A 14 -4.37 -19.98 -4.44
N ARG A 15 -3.58 -18.92 -4.17
CA ARG A 15 -2.26 -19.03 -3.53
C ARG A 15 -2.29 -18.81 -2.03
N THR A 16 -3.30 -18.13 -1.50
CA THR A 16 -3.47 -17.78 -0.09
C THR A 16 -2.15 -17.29 0.55
N PRO A 17 -1.58 -16.16 0.07
CA PRO A 17 -0.24 -15.74 0.44
C PRO A 17 -0.15 -15.39 1.93
N MET A 18 0.91 -15.85 2.59
CA MET A 18 1.23 -15.42 3.93
C MET A 18 1.95 -14.07 3.89
N VAL A 19 1.41 -13.10 4.62
CA VAL A 19 1.98 -11.75 4.77
C VAL A 19 2.56 -11.60 6.16
N HIS A 20 3.87 -11.41 6.24
CA HIS A 20 4.50 -10.95 7.47
C HIS A 20 4.35 -9.44 7.56
N SER A 21 3.73 -8.94 8.64
CA SER A 21 3.46 -7.51 8.80
C SER A 21 4.07 -6.98 10.10
N ILE A 22 5.05 -6.10 9.97
CA ILE A 22 5.62 -5.31 11.06
C ILE A 22 4.92 -3.96 11.05
N THR A 23 3.83 -3.83 11.82
CA THR A 23 2.94 -2.67 11.80
C THR A 23 2.71 -2.08 13.20
N ASN A 24 2.09 -0.90 13.24
CA ASN A 24 1.83 -0.18 14.46
C ASN A 24 0.68 -0.78 15.29
N ASN A 25 0.75 -0.65 16.62
CA ASN A 25 -0.22 -1.23 17.55
C ASN A 25 -1.63 -0.60 17.47
N VAL A 26 -1.77 0.57 16.85
CA VAL A 26 -3.08 1.24 16.72
C VAL A 26 -3.96 0.52 15.71
N THR A 27 -3.37 -0.05 14.66
CA THR A 27 -4.10 -0.61 13.51
C THR A 27 -3.81 -2.09 13.26
N ILE A 28 -2.99 -2.73 14.09
CA ILE A 28 -2.52 -4.11 13.89
C ILE A 28 -3.67 -5.10 13.69
N ASN A 29 -4.75 -4.97 14.47
CA ASN A 29 -5.92 -5.84 14.35
C ASN A 29 -6.63 -5.67 13.00
N ASP A 30 -6.85 -4.44 12.56
CA ASP A 30 -7.50 -4.14 11.28
C ASP A 30 -6.63 -4.60 10.09
N CYS A 31 -5.30 -4.44 10.20
CA CYS A 31 -4.35 -4.94 9.20
C CYS A 31 -4.41 -6.47 9.08
N ALA A 32 -4.46 -7.19 10.21
CA ALA A 32 -4.59 -8.63 10.19
C ALA A 32 -5.93 -9.07 9.56
N ASN A 33 -7.04 -8.44 9.98
CA ASN A 33 -8.36 -8.81 9.47
C ASN A 33 -8.53 -8.50 7.99
N ILE A 34 -7.98 -7.40 7.46
CA ILE A 34 -8.11 -7.10 6.03
C ILE A 34 -7.24 -8.03 5.17
N ILE A 35 -6.08 -8.50 5.68
CA ILE A 35 -5.28 -9.54 5.02
C ILE A 35 -6.09 -10.83 4.89
N LEU A 36 -6.74 -11.26 5.98
CA LEU A 36 -7.61 -12.46 5.98
C LEU A 36 -8.81 -12.28 5.05
N ALA A 37 -9.47 -11.12 5.10
CA ALA A 37 -10.59 -10.79 4.24
C ALA A 37 -10.24 -10.84 2.74
N ALA A 38 -9.02 -10.45 2.38
CA ALA A 38 -8.53 -10.52 1.00
C ALA A 38 -8.07 -11.92 0.54
N GLY A 39 -8.18 -12.94 1.40
CA GLY A 39 -7.78 -14.31 1.08
C GLY A 39 -6.32 -14.64 1.37
N GLY A 40 -5.60 -13.79 2.11
CA GLY A 40 -4.26 -14.08 2.62
C GLY A 40 -4.25 -14.70 4.01
N THR A 41 -3.06 -14.97 4.53
CA THR A 41 -2.81 -15.28 5.96
C THR A 41 -1.86 -14.23 6.55
N ALA A 42 -2.04 -13.89 7.83
CA ALA A 42 -1.31 -12.80 8.47
C ALA A 42 -0.46 -13.29 9.65
N ILE A 43 0.79 -12.86 9.68
CA ILE A 43 1.65 -12.99 10.87
C ILE A 43 2.16 -11.60 11.25
N MET A 44 1.91 -11.21 12.52
CA MET A 44 2.18 -9.87 13.05
C MET A 44 3.40 -9.89 14.00
N ALA A 45 4.52 -10.49 13.58
CA ALA A 45 5.73 -10.64 14.37
C ALA A 45 6.59 -9.37 14.34
N GLN A 46 7.17 -8.98 15.49
CA GLN A 46 8.01 -7.79 15.62
C GLN A 46 9.28 -8.03 16.45
N ASP A 47 9.46 -9.22 17.03
CA ASP A 47 10.62 -9.53 17.83
C ASP A 47 11.82 -9.86 16.93
N GLU A 48 12.97 -9.24 17.19
CA GLU A 48 14.21 -9.42 16.41
C GLU A 48 14.70 -10.87 16.40
N ARG A 49 14.31 -11.68 17.38
CA ARG A 49 14.72 -13.07 17.51
C ARG A 49 13.98 -14.02 16.59
N GLU A 50 12.79 -13.63 16.08
CA GLU A 50 11.94 -14.49 15.25
C GLU A 50 11.70 -13.95 13.84
N VAL A 51 11.86 -12.64 13.60
CA VAL A 51 11.44 -12.01 12.31
C VAL A 51 12.15 -12.60 11.10
N GLU A 52 13.38 -13.07 11.23
CA GLU A 52 14.10 -13.69 10.10
C GLU A 52 13.47 -15.04 9.72
N GLU A 53 13.14 -15.86 10.71
CA GLU A 53 12.48 -17.15 10.50
C GLU A 53 11.09 -16.94 9.91
N ILE A 54 10.27 -16.08 10.53
CA ILE A 54 8.92 -15.75 10.05
C ILE A 54 8.94 -15.22 8.61
N THR A 55 9.82 -14.26 8.31
CA THR A 55 9.91 -13.69 6.96
C THR A 55 10.34 -14.72 5.93
N SER A 56 11.16 -15.71 6.31
CA SER A 56 11.63 -16.74 5.39
C SER A 56 10.49 -17.57 4.80
N HIS A 57 9.39 -17.72 5.52
CA HIS A 57 8.19 -18.45 5.10
C HIS A 57 7.14 -17.57 4.42
N ALA A 58 7.21 -16.24 4.58
CA ALA A 58 6.23 -15.32 4.04
C ALA A 58 6.37 -15.12 2.53
N GLN A 59 5.26 -14.83 1.85
CA GLN A 59 5.20 -14.45 0.44
C GLN A 59 5.33 -12.95 0.22
N ALA A 60 5.09 -12.13 1.26
CA ALA A 60 5.35 -10.70 1.26
C ALA A 60 5.69 -10.20 2.67
N LEU A 61 6.42 -9.09 2.73
CA LEU A 61 6.69 -8.35 3.96
C LEU A 61 6.03 -6.96 3.87
N VAL A 62 5.27 -6.59 4.89
CA VAL A 62 4.75 -5.23 5.08
C VAL A 62 5.51 -4.56 6.21
N ILE A 63 6.06 -3.37 5.96
CA ILE A 63 6.76 -2.54 6.93
C ILE A 63 6.02 -1.22 7.09
N ASN A 64 5.52 -0.94 8.29
CA ASN A 64 4.84 0.31 8.63
C ASN A 64 5.66 1.10 9.64
N MET A 65 6.10 2.30 9.26
CA MET A 65 6.94 3.17 10.09
C MET A 65 6.29 3.63 11.40
N GLY A 66 5.01 3.34 11.59
CA GLY A 66 4.34 3.54 12.88
C GLY A 66 4.88 2.63 14.00
N ALA A 67 5.47 1.48 13.67
CA ALA A 67 6.12 0.56 14.61
C ALA A 67 7.58 0.98 14.90
N VAL A 68 7.80 2.22 15.31
CA VAL A 68 9.14 2.85 15.44
C VAL A 68 10.13 2.12 16.35
N ARG A 69 9.65 1.23 17.22
CA ARG A 69 10.51 0.44 18.13
C ARG A 69 11.06 -0.82 17.45
N ALA A 70 10.51 -1.22 16.30
CA ALA A 70 10.87 -2.45 15.60
C ALA A 70 11.84 -2.23 14.43
N GLN A 71 12.64 -1.15 14.44
CA GLN A 71 13.49 -0.78 13.29
C GLN A 71 14.52 -1.84 12.91
N GLU A 72 15.18 -2.44 13.90
CA GLU A 72 16.14 -3.51 13.64
C GLU A 72 15.44 -4.77 13.10
N ALA A 73 14.29 -5.13 13.68
CA ALA A 73 13.46 -6.21 13.15
C ALA A 73 13.03 -5.96 11.70
N MET A 74 12.61 -4.73 11.37
CA MET A 74 12.26 -4.32 10.00
C MET A 74 13.42 -4.53 9.04
N LEU A 75 14.64 -4.11 9.43
CA LEU A 75 15.81 -4.23 8.58
C LEU A 75 16.20 -5.69 8.34
N ARG A 76 16.23 -6.50 9.40
CA ARG A 76 16.49 -7.95 9.30
C ARG A 76 15.46 -8.64 8.42
N ALA A 77 14.19 -8.42 8.68
CA ALA A 77 13.09 -8.97 7.88
C ALA A 77 13.21 -8.56 6.40
N ALA A 78 13.45 -7.27 6.11
CA ALA A 78 13.61 -6.78 4.73
C ALA A 78 14.76 -7.45 3.98
N LYS A 79 15.91 -7.68 4.65
CA LYS A 79 17.05 -8.40 4.06
C LYS A 79 16.71 -9.84 3.72
N ILE A 80 15.97 -10.53 4.59
CA ILE A 80 15.49 -11.88 4.33
C ILE A 80 14.50 -11.91 3.16
N ALA A 81 13.52 -11.02 3.16
CA ALA A 81 12.54 -10.90 2.08
C ALA A 81 13.22 -10.68 0.73
N LYS A 82 14.17 -9.72 0.66
CA LYS A 82 14.94 -9.44 -0.56
C LYS A 82 15.75 -10.63 -1.04
N ARG A 83 16.46 -11.31 -0.14
CA ARG A 83 17.24 -12.51 -0.46
C ARG A 83 16.38 -13.64 -1.03
N ASN A 84 15.15 -13.76 -0.56
CA ASN A 84 14.19 -14.76 -0.99
C ASN A 84 13.33 -14.33 -2.20
N GLY A 85 13.62 -13.16 -2.80
CA GLY A 85 12.84 -12.61 -3.92
C GLY A 85 11.39 -12.26 -3.55
N ARG A 86 11.13 -11.96 -2.27
CA ARG A 86 9.79 -11.62 -1.79
C ARG A 86 9.58 -10.10 -1.79
N PRO A 87 8.41 -9.61 -2.22
CA PRO A 87 8.12 -8.18 -2.23
C PRO A 87 8.06 -7.61 -0.81
N VAL A 88 8.62 -6.41 -0.67
CA VAL A 88 8.56 -5.60 0.55
C VAL A 88 7.74 -4.36 0.27
N VAL A 89 6.64 -4.18 1.01
CA VAL A 89 5.76 -3.01 0.92
C VAL A 89 6.06 -2.08 2.09
N LEU A 90 6.48 -0.85 1.79
CA LEU A 90 6.79 0.18 2.78
C LEU A 90 5.64 1.18 2.91
N ASP A 91 5.16 1.37 4.14
CA ASP A 91 4.25 2.44 4.56
C ASP A 91 5.03 3.47 5.39
N PRO A 92 5.43 4.61 4.83
CA PRO A 92 6.27 5.60 5.51
C PRO A 92 5.47 6.52 6.44
N VAL A 93 4.59 5.96 7.25
CA VAL A 93 3.69 6.68 8.15
C VAL A 93 4.44 7.78 8.90
N ALA A 94 4.01 9.04 8.66
CA ALA A 94 4.54 10.24 9.31
C ALA A 94 6.05 10.45 9.13
N ALA A 95 6.66 9.98 8.04
CA ALA A 95 8.08 10.22 7.72
C ALA A 95 8.39 11.73 7.57
N GLY A 96 7.41 12.52 7.14
CA GLY A 96 7.53 13.98 7.07
C GLY A 96 7.64 14.67 8.43
N ALA A 97 7.07 14.07 9.48
CA ALA A 97 7.03 14.64 10.83
C ALA A 97 8.12 14.11 11.78
N SER A 98 8.89 13.09 11.37
CA SER A 98 9.85 12.42 12.25
C SER A 98 11.13 12.07 11.52
N THR A 99 12.24 12.66 11.97
CA THR A 99 13.59 12.37 11.46
C THR A 99 13.92 10.88 11.62
N LEU A 100 13.62 10.30 12.78
CA LEU A 100 13.83 8.86 13.03
C LEU A 100 13.15 7.96 11.99
N ARG A 101 11.90 8.26 11.63
CA ARG A 101 11.16 7.49 10.62
C ARG A 101 11.73 7.71 9.22
N ARG A 102 12.09 8.94 8.89
CA ARG A 102 12.67 9.28 7.59
C ARG A 102 14.02 8.61 7.39
N GLU A 103 14.90 8.62 8.40
CA GLU A 103 16.21 7.96 8.36
C GLU A 103 16.07 6.45 8.14
N MET A 104 15.13 5.80 8.83
CA MET A 104 14.87 4.37 8.63
C MET A 104 14.33 4.07 7.23
N CYS A 105 13.40 4.87 6.72
CA CYS A 105 12.94 4.75 5.34
C CYS A 105 14.11 4.92 4.35
N SER A 106 14.95 5.95 4.53
CA SER A 106 16.11 6.19 3.69
C SER A 106 17.09 5.03 3.72
N ARG A 107 17.31 4.40 4.87
CA ARG A 107 18.13 3.20 5.00
C ARG A 107 17.58 2.02 4.21
N LEU A 108 16.28 1.74 4.33
CA LEU A 108 15.63 0.67 3.57
C LEU A 108 15.73 0.91 2.05
N LEU A 109 15.58 2.15 1.61
CA LEU A 109 15.66 2.52 0.19
C LEU A 109 17.10 2.46 -0.33
N SER A 110 18.08 2.98 0.41
CA SER A 110 19.49 2.97 0.00
C SER A 110 20.09 1.56 -0.09
N GLU A 111 19.60 0.62 0.73
CA GLU A 111 19.96 -0.80 0.65
C GLU A 111 19.11 -1.56 -0.40
N ASN A 112 18.26 -0.85 -1.18
CA ASN A 112 17.38 -1.41 -2.22
C ASN A 112 16.51 -2.59 -1.71
N LEU A 113 15.93 -2.43 -0.52
CA LEU A 113 15.14 -3.47 0.14
C LEU A 113 13.63 -3.35 -0.11
N VAL A 114 13.16 -2.25 -0.71
CA VAL A 114 11.74 -1.95 -0.89
C VAL A 114 11.29 -2.24 -2.32
N SER A 115 10.17 -2.93 -2.48
CA SER A 115 9.56 -3.24 -3.78
C SER A 115 8.40 -2.30 -4.13
N VAL A 116 7.63 -1.89 -3.11
CA VAL A 116 6.49 -0.98 -3.26
C VAL A 116 6.51 0.04 -2.12
N ILE A 117 6.34 1.32 -2.44
CA ILE A 117 6.14 2.41 -1.49
C ILE A 117 4.69 2.84 -1.57
N ARG A 118 3.95 2.80 -0.47
CA ARG A 118 2.59 3.33 -0.39
C ARG A 118 2.53 4.46 0.64
N GLY A 119 2.19 5.66 0.22
CA GLY A 119 2.09 6.81 1.11
C GLY A 119 1.18 7.90 0.56
N ASN A 120 0.80 8.87 1.41
CA ASN A 120 0.16 10.10 0.96
C ASN A 120 1.21 11.10 0.42
N ALA A 121 0.75 12.22 -0.13
CA ALA A 121 1.62 13.22 -0.74
C ALA A 121 2.74 13.71 0.19
N SER A 122 2.42 13.99 1.46
CA SER A 122 3.42 14.48 2.43
C SER A 122 4.46 13.42 2.80
N GLU A 123 4.06 12.17 2.89
CA GLU A 123 4.94 11.03 3.20
C GLU A 123 5.89 10.74 2.03
N VAL A 124 5.36 10.65 0.80
CA VAL A 124 6.17 10.39 -0.40
C VAL A 124 7.16 11.53 -0.65
N ARG A 125 6.74 12.81 -0.48
CA ARG A 125 7.66 13.96 -0.56
C ARG A 125 8.77 13.90 0.47
N ALA A 126 8.46 13.53 1.70
CA ALA A 126 9.46 13.43 2.76
C ALA A 126 10.55 12.39 2.45
N LEU A 127 10.20 11.31 1.76
CA LEU A 127 11.16 10.32 1.27
C LEU A 127 12.04 10.89 0.13
N ALA A 128 11.42 11.66 -0.76
CA ALA A 128 12.13 12.23 -1.89
C ALA A 128 13.08 13.37 -1.47
N ALA A 129 12.69 14.21 -0.52
CA ALA A 129 13.52 15.33 -0.03
C ALA A 129 14.86 14.87 0.60
N GLY A 130 14.93 13.65 1.10
CA GLY A 130 16.18 13.01 1.53
C GLY A 130 17.12 12.63 0.37
N ALA A 131 16.61 12.63 -0.87
CA ALA A 131 17.32 12.27 -2.09
C ALA A 131 17.52 13.47 -3.07
N GLU A 132 16.94 14.63 -2.74
CA GLU A 132 16.94 15.84 -3.61
C GLU A 132 18.16 16.75 -3.37
N GLN A 133 19.36 16.28 -3.63
CA GLN A 133 20.46 17.24 -3.83
C GLN A 133 20.66 17.68 -5.29
N GLU A 134 19.89 17.15 -6.27
CA GLU A 134 20.25 17.36 -7.70
C GLU A 134 19.11 17.61 -8.70
N THR A 135 17.85 17.74 -8.36
CA THR A 135 16.81 17.99 -9.40
C THR A 135 15.85 19.13 -9.03
N GLY A 136 15.92 20.22 -9.79
CA GLY A 136 15.12 21.43 -9.65
C GLY A 136 13.64 21.33 -10.08
N VAL A 137 12.97 20.21 -9.87
CA VAL A 137 11.50 20.10 -10.02
C VAL A 137 10.90 20.25 -8.63
N GLU A 138 10.14 21.33 -8.44
CA GLU A 138 9.57 21.69 -7.15
C GLU A 138 8.64 20.58 -6.62
N ALA A 139 8.95 20.08 -5.42
CA ALA A 139 8.12 19.14 -4.67
C ALA A 139 6.71 19.69 -4.33
N SER A 140 6.43 20.95 -4.63
CA SER A 140 5.14 21.63 -4.50
C SER A 140 4.02 21.00 -5.35
N ALA A 141 4.35 20.39 -6.49
CA ALA A 141 3.37 19.72 -7.37
C ALA A 141 2.64 18.54 -6.70
N LEU A 142 3.12 18.06 -5.54
CA LEU A 142 2.52 16.94 -4.80
C LEU A 142 1.71 17.33 -3.58
N ASP A 143 1.40 18.61 -3.33
CA ASP A 143 0.59 18.99 -2.16
C ASP A 143 -0.79 18.36 -2.16
N SER A 144 -1.41 18.25 -3.34
CA SER A 144 -2.55 17.38 -3.64
C SER A 144 -2.57 17.09 -5.14
N VAL A 145 -2.72 15.83 -5.52
CA VAL A 145 -2.92 15.49 -6.93
C VAL A 145 -4.35 15.84 -7.32
N THR A 146 -4.46 16.67 -8.36
CA THR A 146 -5.72 17.11 -8.98
C THR A 146 -5.68 16.82 -10.48
N GLU A 147 -6.79 16.95 -11.18
CA GLU A 147 -6.80 16.79 -12.64
C GLU A 147 -5.86 17.80 -13.34
N ASP A 148 -5.75 19.02 -12.79
CA ASP A 148 -4.94 20.10 -13.39
C ASP A 148 -3.43 19.81 -13.32
N ASN A 149 -2.94 19.15 -12.25
CA ASN A 149 -1.53 18.86 -12.05
C ASN A 149 -1.17 17.38 -12.24
N LEU A 150 -2.11 16.55 -12.71
CA LEU A 150 -1.94 15.09 -12.81
C LEU A 150 -0.71 14.69 -13.64
N GLN A 151 -0.51 15.32 -14.80
CA GLN A 151 0.60 14.97 -15.69
C GLN A 151 1.96 15.29 -15.06
N GLU A 152 2.07 16.44 -14.39
CA GLU A 152 3.28 16.86 -13.68
C GLU A 152 3.57 15.94 -12.48
N SER A 153 2.55 15.67 -11.68
CA SER A 153 2.63 14.74 -10.54
C SER A 153 3.03 13.34 -10.98
N ALA A 154 2.45 12.83 -12.07
CA ALA A 154 2.79 11.53 -12.63
C ALA A 154 4.24 11.48 -13.16
N ALA A 155 4.70 12.54 -13.81
CA ALA A 155 6.09 12.63 -14.28
C ALA A 155 7.09 12.62 -13.12
N TRP A 156 6.78 13.38 -12.07
CA TRP A 156 7.59 13.41 -10.85
C TRP A 156 7.63 12.03 -10.16
N LEU A 157 6.47 11.39 -9.99
CA LEU A 157 6.39 10.05 -9.39
C LEU A 157 7.14 9.00 -10.20
N ARG A 158 7.08 9.05 -11.54
CA ARG A 158 7.88 8.16 -12.41
C ARG A 158 9.38 8.34 -12.16
N SER A 159 9.83 9.60 -12.02
CA SER A 159 11.23 9.88 -11.70
C SER A 159 11.62 9.31 -10.34
N PHE A 160 10.79 9.50 -9.32
CA PHE A 160 11.03 8.96 -7.98
C PHE A 160 11.03 7.43 -7.96
N SER A 161 10.08 6.78 -8.65
CA SER A 161 10.03 5.32 -8.82
C SER A 161 11.31 4.78 -9.47
N ARG A 162 11.79 5.41 -10.56
CA ARG A 162 13.06 5.01 -11.20
C ARG A 162 14.27 5.13 -10.28
N ARG A 163 14.34 6.18 -9.46
CA ARG A 163 15.45 6.38 -8.51
C ARG A 163 15.47 5.33 -7.40
N THR A 164 14.29 4.95 -6.91
CA THR A 164 14.16 3.98 -5.81
C THR A 164 14.13 2.53 -6.28
N GLY A 165 13.84 2.29 -7.58
CA GLY A 165 13.59 0.96 -8.12
C GLY A 165 12.30 0.31 -7.62
N ALA A 166 11.45 1.06 -6.93
CA ALA A 166 10.20 0.58 -6.34
C ALA A 166 8.98 1.08 -7.11
N VAL A 167 7.90 0.30 -7.12
CA VAL A 167 6.58 0.82 -7.47
C VAL A 167 6.18 1.86 -6.43
N VAL A 168 5.72 3.03 -6.87
CA VAL A 168 5.26 4.09 -5.97
C VAL A 168 3.76 4.25 -6.10
N MET A 169 3.07 4.12 -4.97
CA MET A 169 1.63 4.28 -4.82
C MET A 169 1.36 5.51 -3.98
N LEU A 170 1.15 6.64 -4.64
CA LEU A 170 0.72 7.88 -3.99
C LEU A 170 -0.79 7.88 -3.85
N THR A 171 -1.28 7.97 -2.61
CA THR A 171 -2.70 7.87 -2.29
C THR A 171 -3.30 9.20 -1.83
N GLY A 172 -4.54 9.45 -2.27
CA GLY A 172 -5.27 10.69 -1.99
C GLY A 172 -6.74 10.63 -2.36
N ALA A 173 -7.27 11.75 -2.83
CA ALA A 173 -8.59 11.77 -3.47
C ALA A 173 -8.55 10.94 -4.77
N MET A 174 -7.44 11.03 -5.45
CA MET A 174 -7.06 10.25 -6.63
C MET A 174 -5.74 9.56 -6.30
N ASP A 175 -5.63 8.26 -6.57
CA ASP A 175 -4.38 7.53 -6.36
C ASP A 175 -3.61 7.47 -7.67
N VAL A 176 -2.30 7.73 -7.61
CA VAL A 176 -1.39 7.64 -8.76
C VAL A 176 -0.32 6.59 -8.46
N ILE A 177 -0.25 5.56 -9.30
CA ILE A 177 0.59 4.38 -9.06
C ILE A 177 1.49 4.16 -10.26
N THR A 178 2.80 4.03 -10.05
CA THR A 178 3.76 3.90 -11.15
C THR A 178 4.92 2.96 -10.82
N ASP A 179 5.40 2.25 -11.85
CA ASP A 179 6.64 1.46 -11.83
C ASP A 179 7.84 2.23 -12.44
N GLY A 180 7.67 3.53 -12.66
CA GLY A 180 8.66 4.38 -13.32
C GLY A 180 8.56 4.44 -14.84
N THR A 181 7.79 3.53 -15.44
CA THR A 181 7.53 3.46 -16.90
C THR A 181 6.05 3.67 -17.17
N ARG A 182 5.20 2.82 -16.61
CA ARG A 182 3.74 2.87 -16.70
C ARG A 182 3.18 3.57 -15.50
N THR A 183 2.08 4.27 -15.68
CA THR A 183 1.37 4.96 -14.60
C THR A 183 -0.11 4.67 -14.69
N ALA A 184 -0.70 4.28 -13.58
CA ALA A 184 -2.14 4.10 -13.42
C ALA A 184 -2.69 5.17 -12.48
N VAL A 185 -3.90 5.64 -12.78
CA VAL A 185 -4.66 6.60 -11.96
C VAL A 185 -5.96 5.94 -11.57
N VAL A 186 -6.20 5.84 -10.27
CA VAL A 186 -7.42 5.24 -9.70
C VAL A 186 -8.23 6.33 -9.02
N ARG A 187 -9.47 6.51 -9.48
CA ARG A 187 -10.41 7.52 -8.98
C ARG A 187 -11.48 6.86 -8.09
N GLY A 188 -12.40 7.67 -7.57
CA GLY A 188 -13.46 7.18 -6.70
C GLY A 188 -13.04 6.98 -5.25
N GLY A 189 -13.79 6.14 -4.56
CA GLY A 189 -13.60 5.83 -3.15
C GLY A 189 -14.47 6.66 -2.22
N SER A 190 -14.48 6.29 -0.95
CA SER A 190 -15.33 6.86 0.09
C SER A 190 -14.61 7.92 0.92
N ALA A 191 -15.27 9.04 1.17
CA ALA A 191 -14.81 10.05 2.13
C ALA A 191 -14.75 9.52 3.58
N TYR A 192 -15.47 8.46 3.91
CA TYR A 192 -15.42 7.79 5.22
C TYR A 192 -14.06 7.16 5.51
N LEU A 193 -13.28 6.79 4.50
CA LEU A 193 -11.90 6.29 4.66
C LEU A 193 -11.01 7.25 5.47
N ARG A 194 -11.25 8.57 5.36
CA ARG A 194 -10.54 9.59 6.14
C ARG A 194 -11.07 9.76 7.57
N ARG A 195 -12.21 9.15 7.89
CA ARG A 195 -12.90 9.27 9.18
C ARG A 195 -12.67 8.08 10.10
N ILE A 196 -11.92 7.09 9.64
CA ILE A 196 -11.45 5.94 10.44
C ILE A 196 -9.93 5.94 10.53
N THR A 197 -9.41 5.50 11.67
CA THR A 197 -7.97 5.24 11.77
C THR A 197 -7.62 3.97 11.01
N GLY A 198 -6.43 3.93 10.41
CA GLY A 198 -5.88 2.71 9.82
C GLY A 198 -6.29 2.42 8.38
N ALA A 199 -7.13 3.24 7.72
CA ALA A 199 -7.48 3.01 6.31
C ALA A 199 -6.22 2.89 5.41
N GLY A 200 -5.23 3.76 5.64
CA GLY A 200 -3.94 3.68 4.96
C GLY A 200 -3.18 2.39 5.26
N CYS A 201 -3.07 2.02 6.54
CA CYS A 201 -2.39 0.80 6.95
C CYS A 201 -3.08 -0.47 6.39
N MET A 202 -4.42 -0.49 6.35
CA MET A 202 -5.19 -1.54 5.70
C MET A 202 -4.90 -1.63 4.20
N LEU A 203 -4.82 -0.49 3.50
CA LEU A 203 -4.46 -0.47 2.08
C LEU A 203 -3.03 -1.01 1.85
N THR A 204 -2.08 -0.64 2.70
CA THR A 204 -0.72 -1.19 2.66
C THR A 204 -0.73 -2.71 2.87
N SER A 205 -1.57 -3.19 3.78
CA SER A 205 -1.76 -4.62 4.03
C SER A 205 -2.36 -5.36 2.83
N LEU A 206 -3.39 -4.79 2.19
CA LEU A 206 -3.95 -5.30 0.92
C LEU A 206 -2.89 -5.35 -0.19
N THR A 207 -2.08 -4.30 -0.31
CA THR A 207 -0.96 -4.27 -1.26
C THR A 207 0.01 -5.42 -0.99
N GLY A 208 0.31 -5.70 0.28
CA GLY A 208 1.13 -6.86 0.69
C GLY A 208 0.55 -8.20 0.24
N VAL A 209 -0.76 -8.40 0.41
CA VAL A 209 -1.46 -9.63 -0.02
C VAL A 209 -1.34 -9.82 -1.52
N TYR A 210 -1.73 -8.80 -2.30
CA TYR A 210 -1.76 -8.92 -3.75
C TYR A 210 -0.36 -9.02 -4.37
N CYS A 211 0.63 -8.29 -3.84
CA CYS A 211 2.03 -8.43 -4.26
C CYS A 211 2.61 -9.80 -3.90
N GLY A 212 2.27 -10.34 -2.73
CA GLY A 212 2.71 -11.68 -2.31
C GLY A 212 2.20 -12.80 -3.20
N ALA A 213 0.95 -12.66 -3.68
CA ALA A 213 0.37 -13.59 -4.63
C ALA A 213 0.85 -13.37 -6.08
N ASN A 214 1.35 -12.16 -6.43
CA ASN A 214 1.67 -11.75 -7.78
C ASN A 214 3.02 -11.01 -7.86
N PRO A 215 4.15 -11.65 -7.47
CA PRO A 215 5.43 -10.97 -7.33
C PRO A 215 6.02 -10.45 -8.65
N ASP A 216 5.58 -10.98 -9.79
CA ASP A 216 6.10 -10.63 -11.12
C ASP A 216 5.34 -9.44 -11.76
N ILE A 217 4.22 -8.99 -11.18
CA ILE A 217 3.35 -7.92 -11.68
C ILE A 217 2.97 -6.94 -10.56
N LEU A 218 3.97 -6.35 -9.92
CA LEU A 218 3.79 -5.52 -8.72
C LEU A 218 2.99 -4.24 -8.98
N LEU A 219 3.10 -3.64 -10.17
CA LEU A 219 2.30 -2.48 -10.53
C LEU A 219 0.80 -2.85 -10.53
N GLU A 220 0.46 -3.93 -11.21
CA GLU A 220 -0.91 -4.42 -11.31
C GLU A 220 -1.46 -4.83 -9.93
N ALA A 221 -0.64 -5.46 -9.11
CA ALA A 221 -1.00 -5.82 -7.73
C ALA A 221 -1.29 -4.58 -6.87
N ALA A 222 -0.45 -3.54 -6.96
CA ALA A 222 -0.66 -2.27 -6.26
C ALA A 222 -1.91 -1.52 -6.76
N VAL A 223 -2.16 -1.51 -8.08
CA VAL A 223 -3.37 -0.95 -8.68
C VAL A 223 -4.60 -1.71 -8.19
N THR A 224 -4.56 -3.04 -8.17
CA THR A 224 -5.65 -3.87 -7.65
C THR A 224 -5.97 -3.53 -6.19
N ALA A 225 -4.94 -3.34 -5.34
CA ALA A 225 -5.15 -2.95 -3.95
C ALA A 225 -5.89 -1.60 -3.81
N SER A 226 -5.52 -0.62 -4.64
CA SER A 226 -6.20 0.69 -4.68
C SER A 226 -7.66 0.57 -5.11
N GLU A 227 -7.91 -0.14 -6.20
CA GLU A 227 -9.26 -0.34 -6.74
C GLU A 227 -10.16 -1.08 -5.73
N VAL A 228 -9.66 -2.16 -5.12
CA VAL A 228 -10.39 -2.90 -4.09
C VAL A 228 -10.72 -2.01 -2.90
N MET A 229 -9.75 -1.24 -2.39
CA MET A 229 -9.97 -0.35 -1.25
C MET A 229 -11.02 0.73 -1.54
N LYS A 230 -10.99 1.31 -2.74
CA LYS A 230 -11.95 2.33 -3.17
C LYS A 230 -13.34 1.75 -3.39
N HIS A 231 -13.46 0.69 -4.16
CA HIS A 231 -14.74 0.00 -4.44
C HIS A 231 -15.40 -0.51 -3.16
N CYS A 232 -14.64 -1.21 -2.29
CA CYS A 232 -15.16 -1.70 -1.01
C CYS A 232 -15.50 -0.56 -0.05
N GLY A 233 -14.77 0.56 -0.12
CA GLY A 233 -15.08 1.78 0.62
C GLY A 233 -16.42 2.39 0.21
N GLU A 234 -16.70 2.46 -1.08
CA GLU A 234 -17.99 2.93 -1.61
C GLU A 234 -19.14 1.98 -1.21
N THR A 235 -18.93 0.69 -1.32
CA THR A 235 -19.88 -0.35 -0.90
C THR A 235 -20.20 -0.24 0.60
N ALA A 236 -19.17 -0.07 1.43
CA ALA A 236 -19.33 0.13 2.87
C ALA A 236 -20.08 1.43 3.19
N GLU A 237 -19.77 2.55 2.50
CA GLU A 237 -20.46 3.82 2.67
C GLU A 237 -21.94 3.71 2.30
N ALA A 238 -22.27 3.07 1.19
CA ALA A 238 -23.65 2.86 0.79
C ALA A 238 -24.45 2.09 1.85
N ARG A 239 -23.84 1.06 2.47
CA ARG A 239 -24.47 0.29 3.55
C ARG A 239 -24.69 1.13 4.81
N VAL A 240 -23.66 1.80 5.33
CA VAL A 240 -23.80 2.58 6.57
C VAL A 240 -24.79 3.75 6.42
N ARG A 241 -24.86 4.36 5.21
CA ARG A 241 -25.86 5.39 4.94
C ARG A 241 -27.28 4.83 4.95
N LYS A 242 -27.50 3.68 4.31
CA LYS A 242 -28.80 3.01 4.26
C LYS A 242 -29.28 2.58 5.66
N GLU A 243 -28.39 2.05 6.47
CA GLU A 243 -28.70 1.55 7.83
C GLU A 243 -28.58 2.65 8.90
N MET A 244 -28.26 3.91 8.53
CA MET A 244 -28.01 5.03 9.45
C MET A 244 -26.94 4.73 10.49
N GLU A 245 -25.90 4.00 10.10
CA GLU A 245 -24.75 3.62 10.94
C GLU A 245 -23.63 4.69 10.92
N GLY A 246 -22.69 4.58 11.85
CA GLY A 246 -21.56 5.50 12.00
C GLY A 246 -20.23 4.95 11.47
N THR A 247 -19.13 5.65 11.81
CA THR A 247 -17.77 5.31 11.32
C THR A 247 -17.24 3.99 11.86
N ALA A 248 -17.66 3.55 13.04
CA ALA A 248 -17.27 2.25 13.58
C ALA A 248 -17.83 1.11 12.72
N SER A 249 -19.12 1.20 12.36
CA SER A 249 -19.74 0.24 11.43
C SER A 249 -19.11 0.33 10.05
N PHE A 250 -18.78 1.53 9.55
CA PHE A 250 -18.09 1.68 8.27
C PHE A 250 -16.79 0.87 8.22
N ARG A 251 -15.95 0.92 9.28
CA ARG A 251 -14.74 0.11 9.37
C ARG A 251 -15.02 -1.39 9.25
N THR A 252 -16.04 -1.88 9.96
CA THR A 252 -16.44 -3.28 9.90
C THR A 252 -16.98 -3.64 8.52
N ARG A 253 -17.88 -2.78 7.96
CA ARG A 253 -18.46 -2.97 6.63
C ARG A 253 -17.43 -2.94 5.50
N LEU A 254 -16.33 -2.21 5.68
CA LEU A 254 -15.21 -2.20 4.74
C LEU A 254 -14.51 -3.56 4.69
N ILE A 255 -14.21 -4.14 5.84
CA ILE A 255 -13.59 -5.48 5.92
C ILE A 255 -14.55 -6.55 5.38
N ASP A 256 -15.84 -6.47 5.72
CA ASP A 256 -16.89 -7.33 5.15
C ASP A 256 -16.93 -7.22 3.62
N ALA A 257 -16.90 -6.00 3.07
CA ALA A 257 -16.94 -5.78 1.63
C ALA A 257 -15.73 -6.39 0.92
N VAL A 258 -14.54 -6.33 1.52
CA VAL A 258 -13.34 -6.99 0.98
C VAL A 258 -13.50 -8.51 1.01
N SER A 259 -14.04 -9.08 2.08
CA SER A 259 -14.24 -10.54 2.21
C SER A 259 -15.30 -11.10 1.27
N LEU A 260 -16.25 -10.27 0.86
CA LEU A 260 -17.36 -10.64 -0.04
C LEU A 260 -17.11 -10.20 -1.48
N LEU A 261 -15.90 -9.68 -1.78
CA LEU A 261 -15.59 -9.14 -3.09
C LEU A 261 -15.73 -10.17 -4.20
N ASN A 262 -16.53 -9.81 -5.19
CA ASN A 262 -16.66 -10.55 -6.43
C ASN A 262 -15.95 -9.81 -7.56
N ALA A 263 -14.91 -10.41 -8.13
CA ALA A 263 -14.12 -9.81 -9.19
C ALA A 263 -14.96 -9.46 -10.43
N ASP A 264 -15.95 -10.28 -10.77
CA ASP A 264 -16.81 -10.05 -11.93
C ASP A 264 -17.77 -8.86 -11.73
N GLU A 265 -18.18 -8.59 -10.49
CA GLU A 265 -19.01 -7.43 -10.14
C GLU A 265 -18.20 -6.14 -10.04
N MET A 266 -16.96 -6.23 -9.56
CA MET A 266 -16.06 -5.07 -9.41
C MET A 266 -15.54 -4.57 -10.76
N THR A 267 -15.11 -5.47 -11.64
CA THR A 267 -14.39 -5.12 -12.88
C THR A 267 -15.11 -4.12 -13.78
N PRO A 268 -16.46 -4.20 -13.99
CA PRO A 268 -17.17 -3.20 -14.80
C PRO A 268 -17.22 -1.79 -14.21
N ASN A 269 -16.95 -1.65 -12.90
CA ASN A 269 -17.11 -0.41 -12.14
C ASN A 269 -15.76 0.28 -11.83
N LEU A 270 -14.66 -0.18 -12.44
CA LEU A 270 -13.34 0.40 -12.21
C LEU A 270 -13.22 1.81 -12.77
N CYS A 271 -12.62 2.72 -11.99
CA CYS A 271 -12.33 4.08 -12.41
C CYS A 271 -10.83 4.26 -12.70
N LEU A 272 -10.30 3.41 -13.56
CA LEU A 272 -8.88 3.27 -13.90
C LEU A 272 -8.53 3.98 -15.21
N GLN A 273 -7.48 4.78 -15.17
CA GLN A 273 -6.85 5.39 -16.36
C GLN A 273 -5.37 5.00 -16.40
N ILE A 274 -4.87 4.69 -17.59
CA ILE A 274 -3.43 4.48 -17.83
C ILE A 274 -2.89 5.72 -18.55
N LEU A 275 -1.75 6.27 -18.06
CA LEU A 275 -1.05 7.43 -18.60
C LEU A 275 0.20 7.02 -19.37
#